data_313ef1e7e6cf271f13025022b0a9247c
#
_entry.id   313ef1e7e6cf271f13025022b0a9247c
#
_cell.length_a   1.000
_cell.length_b   1.000
_cell.length_c   1.000
_cell.angle_alpha   90.00
_cell.angle_beta   90.00
_cell.angle_gamma   90.00
#
_symmetry.space_group_name_H-M   'P 1'
#
loop_
_entity.id
_entity.type
_entity.pdbx_description
1 polymer ?
#
loop_
_entity_poly.entity_id
_entity_poly.type
_entity_poly.pdbx_seq_one_letter_code
_entity_poly.pdbx_strand_id
1 'polypeptide(L)'
;MFPGRRIVQIYNPVDTDLFRPAEDREAIRAALGIPSGAFVIACGATGLFNPVKGGHFIPLVLEELYRRGHRNLHLLLFGNQEKNVEFPFPSTNAGFITDMNKLAGLYSAADIFLNPTLQDVLSNVALESMACKTPSVTFRTGGVPEVVLDGRTGLVAPQGDLDQMAGHCERLIRDGKLLLALAEEGRQHAEQTFSYPVIAARHAALYEETLREYRREG
;
A
#
# COMPACT_ATOMS: atom_id res chain seq x y z
N MET A 1 0.23 28.80 12.40
CA MET A 1 0.62 29.39 11.10
C MET A 1 1.98 30.04 11.30
N PHE A 2 2.96 29.84 10.43
CA PHE A 2 4.31 30.43 10.52
C PHE A 2 4.44 31.56 9.50
N PRO A 3 3.94 32.78 9.80
CA PRO A 3 3.93 33.87 8.84
C PRO A 3 5.37 34.25 8.44
N GLY A 4 5.61 34.37 7.14
CA GLY A 4 6.92 34.76 6.57
C GLY A 4 7.97 33.63 6.52
N ARG A 5 7.65 32.38 6.89
CA ARG A 5 8.57 31.25 6.76
C ARG A 5 8.20 30.38 5.59
N ARG A 6 9.18 29.98 4.79
CA ARG A 6 9.03 29.00 3.73
C ARG A 6 8.89 27.61 4.36
N ILE A 7 7.87 26.84 3.95
CA ILE A 7 7.67 25.45 4.31
C ILE A 7 7.89 24.61 3.05
N VAL A 8 8.77 23.62 3.15
CA VAL A 8 9.07 22.68 2.08
C VAL A 8 8.65 21.29 2.52
N GLN A 9 7.83 20.61 1.71
CA GLN A 9 7.42 19.24 1.97
C GLN A 9 8.44 18.27 1.35
N ILE A 10 8.97 17.36 2.16
CA ILE A 10 9.79 16.24 1.73
C ILE A 10 9.18 14.97 2.33
N TYR A 11 8.92 13.98 1.49
CA TYR A 11 8.28 12.74 1.89
C TYR A 11 9.23 11.80 2.65
N ASN A 12 8.66 10.85 3.40
CA ASN A 12 9.42 9.72 3.91
C ASN A 12 9.90 8.86 2.73
N PRO A 13 11.13 8.33 2.77
CA PRO A 13 11.61 7.40 1.77
C PRO A 13 11.06 5.98 1.98
N VAL A 14 11.11 5.19 0.91
CA VAL A 14 10.99 3.73 0.95
C VAL A 14 12.28 3.10 0.43
N ASP A 15 12.71 2.01 1.07
CA ASP A 15 13.86 1.22 0.60
C ASP A 15 13.44 0.39 -0.62
N THR A 16 13.71 0.90 -1.81
CA THR A 16 13.33 0.24 -3.07
C THR A 16 14.24 -0.93 -3.44
N ASP A 17 15.37 -1.13 -2.78
CA ASP A 17 16.22 -2.29 -2.95
C ASP A 17 15.72 -3.46 -2.10
N LEU A 18 15.17 -3.17 -0.95
CA LEU A 18 14.56 -4.15 -0.05
C LEU A 18 13.13 -4.47 -0.48
N PHE A 19 12.28 -3.43 -0.60
CA PHE A 19 10.91 -3.56 -1.10
C PHE A 19 10.93 -3.58 -2.62
N ARG A 20 11.02 -4.79 -3.18
CA ARG A 20 11.04 -5.06 -4.62
C ARG A 20 10.25 -6.32 -4.92
N PRO A 21 9.81 -6.49 -6.17
CA PRO A 21 9.14 -7.73 -6.57
C PRO A 21 10.01 -8.95 -6.26
N ALA A 22 9.42 -9.97 -5.66
CA ALA A 22 10.11 -11.23 -5.41
C ALA A 22 10.44 -11.94 -6.73
N GLU A 23 11.58 -12.64 -6.76
CA GLU A 23 12.00 -13.44 -7.92
C GLU A 23 11.08 -14.65 -8.15
N ASP A 24 10.63 -15.28 -7.06
CA ASP A 24 9.71 -16.42 -7.10
C ASP A 24 8.50 -16.18 -6.18
N ARG A 25 7.52 -15.48 -6.73
CA ARG A 25 6.24 -15.18 -6.08
C ARG A 25 5.45 -16.45 -5.75
N GLU A 26 5.49 -17.44 -6.65
CA GLU A 26 4.70 -18.66 -6.49
C GLU A 26 5.28 -19.55 -5.38
N ALA A 27 6.60 -19.60 -5.20
CA ALA A 27 7.21 -20.28 -4.06
C ALA A 27 6.78 -19.65 -2.72
N ILE A 28 6.68 -18.31 -2.65
CA ILE A 28 6.19 -17.62 -1.44
C ILE A 28 4.73 -18.00 -1.19
N ARG A 29 3.88 -17.97 -2.21
CA ARG A 29 2.47 -18.37 -2.11
C ARG A 29 2.31 -19.81 -1.62
N ALA A 30 3.09 -20.73 -2.20
CA ALA A 30 3.08 -22.14 -1.78
C ALA A 30 3.50 -22.31 -0.32
N ALA A 31 4.55 -21.61 0.13
CA ALA A 31 5.00 -21.64 1.53
C ALA A 31 3.97 -21.05 2.51
N LEU A 32 3.11 -20.14 2.04
CA LEU A 32 2.01 -19.57 2.81
C LEU A 32 0.72 -20.40 2.74
N GLY A 33 0.72 -21.52 2.01
CA GLY A 33 -0.46 -22.35 1.79
C GLY A 33 -1.55 -21.68 0.92
N ILE A 34 -1.18 -20.70 0.11
CA ILE A 34 -2.10 -20.02 -0.80
C ILE A 34 -2.35 -20.92 -2.03
N PRO A 35 -3.60 -21.23 -2.38
CA PRO A 35 -3.90 -22.06 -3.53
C PRO A 35 -3.38 -21.46 -4.84
N SER A 36 -2.82 -22.29 -5.73
CA SER A 36 -2.40 -21.86 -7.06
C SER A 36 -3.56 -21.23 -7.84
N GLY A 37 -3.30 -20.12 -8.50
CA GLY A 37 -4.29 -19.38 -9.28
C GLY A 37 -5.31 -18.58 -8.46
N ALA A 38 -5.24 -18.58 -7.13
CA ALA A 38 -6.07 -17.68 -6.32
C ALA A 38 -5.65 -16.22 -6.53
N PHE A 39 -6.63 -15.33 -6.61
CA PHE A 39 -6.37 -13.89 -6.54
C PHE A 39 -6.17 -13.48 -5.08
N VAL A 40 -5.01 -12.90 -4.76
CA VAL A 40 -4.59 -12.63 -3.38
C VAL A 40 -4.78 -11.16 -3.04
N ILE A 41 -5.60 -10.90 -2.04
CA ILE A 41 -5.81 -9.58 -1.45
C ILE A 41 -5.02 -9.53 -0.13
N ALA A 42 -3.98 -8.69 -0.07
CA ALA A 42 -3.25 -8.47 1.18
C ALA A 42 -3.82 -7.29 1.96
N CYS A 43 -3.84 -7.44 3.28
CA CYS A 43 -4.14 -6.39 4.23
C CYS A 43 -3.14 -6.45 5.38
N GLY A 44 -2.56 -5.33 5.75
CA GLY A 44 -1.58 -5.32 6.84
C GLY A 44 -1.33 -3.93 7.41
N ALA A 45 -1.20 -3.86 8.72
CA ALA A 45 -0.74 -2.68 9.45
C ALA A 45 -0.38 -3.07 10.88
N THR A 46 0.43 -2.26 11.55
CA THR A 46 0.54 -2.32 13.01
C THR A 46 -0.82 -1.88 13.59
N GLY A 47 -1.52 -2.80 14.27
CA GLY A 47 -2.87 -2.54 14.77
C GLY A 47 -3.91 -2.39 13.66
N LEU A 48 -4.01 -3.38 12.76
CA LEU A 48 -4.89 -3.37 11.59
C LEU A 48 -6.35 -3.01 11.95
N PHE A 49 -6.84 -3.45 13.09
CA PHE A 49 -8.20 -3.17 13.56
C PHE A 49 -8.31 -1.92 14.46
N ASN A 50 -7.25 -1.12 14.56
CA ASN A 50 -7.39 0.24 15.12
C ASN A 50 -8.38 1.04 14.26
N PRO A 51 -9.36 1.77 14.87
CA PRO A 51 -10.36 2.52 14.14
C PRO A 51 -9.81 3.40 13.02
N VAL A 52 -8.66 4.06 13.24
CA VAL A 52 -8.05 4.93 12.21
C VAL A 52 -7.47 4.17 11.03
N LYS A 53 -7.14 2.88 11.18
CA LYS A 53 -6.64 2.02 10.08
C LYS A 53 -7.76 1.38 9.28
N GLY A 54 -9.03 1.51 9.72
CA GLY A 54 -10.19 1.08 8.97
C GLY A 54 -10.31 -0.44 8.77
N GLY A 55 -9.62 -1.25 9.58
CA GLY A 55 -9.65 -2.73 9.43
C GLY A 55 -11.04 -3.33 9.48
N HIS A 56 -12.00 -2.65 10.11
CA HIS A 56 -13.41 -3.06 10.12
C HIS A 56 -14.10 -3.00 8.75
N PHE A 57 -13.52 -2.29 7.75
CA PHE A 57 -14.02 -2.30 6.38
C PHE A 57 -13.59 -3.57 5.61
N ILE A 58 -12.53 -4.24 6.02
CA ILE A 58 -11.99 -5.41 5.31
C ILE A 58 -13.07 -6.51 5.16
N PRO A 59 -13.70 -7.00 6.25
CA PRO A 59 -14.74 -8.01 6.11
C PRO A 59 -15.91 -7.53 5.24
N LEU A 60 -16.30 -6.27 5.34
CA LEU A 60 -17.40 -5.71 4.55
C LEU A 60 -17.09 -5.66 3.04
N VAL A 61 -15.86 -5.27 2.67
CA VAL A 61 -15.39 -5.31 1.26
C VAL A 61 -15.40 -6.74 0.74
N LEU A 62 -14.91 -7.69 1.55
CA LEU A 62 -14.84 -9.10 1.16
C LEU A 62 -16.24 -9.73 1.05
N GLU A 63 -17.17 -9.42 1.95
CA GLU A 63 -18.57 -9.84 1.85
C GLU A 63 -19.23 -9.31 0.58
N GLU A 64 -18.96 -8.05 0.23
CA GLU A 64 -19.49 -7.46 -1.00
C GLU A 64 -18.91 -8.17 -2.25
N LEU A 65 -17.62 -8.47 -2.28
CA LEU A 65 -17.01 -9.25 -3.37
C LEU A 65 -17.62 -10.67 -3.46
N TYR A 66 -17.87 -11.31 -2.31
CA TYR A 66 -18.54 -12.61 -2.26
C TYR A 66 -19.96 -12.53 -2.81
N ARG A 67 -20.72 -11.49 -2.43
CA ARG A 67 -22.09 -11.23 -2.92
C ARG A 67 -22.11 -10.97 -4.44
N ARG A 68 -21.06 -10.33 -5.00
CA ARG A 68 -20.87 -10.11 -6.45
C ARG A 68 -20.45 -11.36 -7.21
N GLY A 69 -20.30 -12.51 -6.53
CA GLY A 69 -20.03 -13.80 -7.15
C GLY A 69 -18.58 -14.22 -7.24
N HIS A 70 -17.64 -13.45 -6.70
CA HIS A 70 -16.25 -13.87 -6.62
C HIS A 70 -16.10 -15.06 -5.66
N ARG A 71 -15.28 -16.06 -6.03
CA ARG A 71 -15.07 -17.28 -5.21
C ARG A 71 -13.59 -17.66 -5.10
N ASN A 72 -12.77 -17.32 -6.08
CA ASN A 72 -11.35 -17.68 -6.13
C ASN A 72 -10.47 -16.56 -5.57
N LEU A 73 -10.75 -16.13 -4.34
CA LEU A 73 -9.98 -15.13 -3.62
C LEU A 73 -9.30 -15.75 -2.40
N HIS A 74 -8.14 -15.23 -2.04
CA HIS A 74 -7.43 -15.57 -0.82
C HIS A 74 -7.02 -14.29 -0.08
N LEU A 75 -7.29 -14.22 1.21
CA LEU A 75 -6.92 -13.08 2.04
C LEU A 75 -5.58 -13.35 2.73
N LEU A 76 -4.61 -12.46 2.53
CA LEU A 76 -3.32 -12.49 3.21
C LEU A 76 -3.24 -11.36 4.24
N LEU A 77 -3.19 -11.74 5.51
CA LEU A 77 -3.17 -10.80 6.63
C LEU A 77 -1.81 -10.78 7.31
N PHE A 78 -1.35 -9.61 7.72
CA PHE A 78 -0.16 -9.44 8.56
C PHE A 78 -0.28 -8.22 9.47
N GLY A 79 0.53 -8.20 10.53
CA GLY A 79 0.45 -7.20 11.60
C GLY A 79 -0.29 -7.73 12.83
N ASN A 80 -0.47 -6.87 13.83
CA ASN A 80 -1.18 -7.25 15.05
C ASN A 80 -2.68 -7.38 14.79
N GLN A 81 -3.20 -8.57 15.01
CA GLN A 81 -4.64 -8.86 14.96
C GLN A 81 -5.12 -9.16 16.39
N GLU A 82 -5.89 -8.25 16.95
CA GLU A 82 -6.46 -8.40 18.30
C GLU A 82 -7.81 -9.10 18.28
N LYS A 83 -8.38 -9.43 17.10
CA LYS A 83 -9.72 -10.01 16.97
C LYS A 83 -9.73 -11.19 16.02
N ASN A 84 -10.45 -12.23 16.42
CA ASN A 84 -10.87 -13.28 15.50
C ASN A 84 -12.00 -12.73 14.62
N VAL A 85 -11.69 -12.41 13.38
CA VAL A 85 -12.66 -11.98 12.37
C VAL A 85 -12.82 -13.12 11.38
N GLU A 86 -14.06 -13.52 11.13
CA GLU A 86 -14.37 -14.50 10.08
C GLU A 86 -14.47 -13.79 8.73
N PHE A 87 -13.96 -14.42 7.70
CA PHE A 87 -13.99 -13.91 6.34
C PHE A 87 -14.68 -14.92 5.40
N PRO A 88 -15.36 -14.44 4.35
CA PRO A 88 -16.05 -15.33 3.40
C PRO A 88 -15.09 -16.09 2.46
N PHE A 89 -13.80 -15.84 2.55
CA PHE A 89 -12.75 -16.46 1.74
C PHE A 89 -11.68 -17.12 2.62
N PRO A 90 -10.96 -18.12 2.09
CA PRO A 90 -9.77 -18.63 2.75
C PRO A 90 -8.79 -17.52 3.09
N SER A 91 -8.15 -17.61 4.25
CA SER A 91 -7.22 -16.61 4.72
C SER A 91 -5.98 -17.21 5.33
N THR A 92 -4.85 -16.53 5.13
CA THR A 92 -3.58 -16.81 5.81
C THR A 92 -3.21 -15.60 6.66
N ASN A 93 -2.96 -15.83 7.94
CA ASN A 93 -2.47 -14.82 8.85
C ASN A 93 -0.98 -15.04 9.12
N ALA A 94 -0.12 -14.17 8.58
CA ALA A 94 1.33 -14.24 8.77
C ALA A 94 1.80 -13.65 10.11
N GLY A 95 0.90 -13.08 10.90
CA GLY A 95 1.20 -12.47 12.19
C GLY A 95 1.98 -11.16 12.11
N PHE A 96 2.57 -10.75 13.23
CA PHE A 96 3.41 -9.57 13.28
C PHE A 96 4.78 -9.85 12.67
N ILE A 97 5.19 -9.03 11.71
CA ILE A 97 6.41 -9.22 10.93
C ILE A 97 7.47 -8.22 11.37
N THR A 98 8.62 -8.69 11.82
CA THR A 98 9.81 -7.88 12.16
C THR A 98 10.90 -7.96 11.10
N ASP A 99 10.90 -9.03 10.31
CA ASP A 99 11.82 -9.20 9.18
C ASP A 99 11.27 -8.49 7.94
N MET A 100 11.94 -7.43 7.52
CA MET A 100 11.53 -6.61 6.38
C MET A 100 11.62 -7.36 5.04
N ASN A 101 12.54 -8.34 4.87
CA ASN A 101 12.58 -9.17 3.67
C ASN A 101 11.33 -10.07 3.60
N LYS A 102 10.93 -10.63 4.74
CA LYS A 102 9.67 -11.39 4.83
C LYS A 102 8.47 -10.50 4.51
N LEU A 103 8.45 -9.25 5.02
CA LEU A 103 7.38 -8.30 4.73
C LEU A 103 7.32 -7.97 3.23
N ALA A 104 8.45 -7.70 2.58
CA ALA A 104 8.53 -7.48 1.13
C ALA A 104 8.02 -8.70 0.34
N GLY A 105 8.34 -9.92 0.81
CA GLY A 105 7.80 -11.17 0.26
C GLY A 105 6.27 -11.25 0.37
N LEU A 106 5.69 -10.85 1.50
CA LEU A 106 4.23 -10.84 1.67
C LEU A 106 3.54 -9.85 0.72
N TYR A 107 4.09 -8.64 0.55
CA TYR A 107 3.58 -7.71 -0.46
C TYR A 107 3.69 -8.32 -1.86
N SER A 108 4.84 -8.89 -2.21
CA SER A 108 5.04 -9.51 -3.53
C SER A 108 4.10 -10.70 -3.78
N ALA A 109 3.70 -11.44 -2.75
CA ALA A 109 2.77 -12.56 -2.86
C ALA A 109 1.33 -12.11 -3.20
N ALA A 110 0.98 -10.85 -2.93
CA ALA A 110 -0.37 -10.33 -3.17
C ALA A 110 -0.56 -9.82 -4.62
N ASP A 111 -1.80 -9.84 -5.10
CA ASP A 111 -2.19 -9.18 -6.36
C ASP A 111 -2.51 -7.72 -6.14
N ILE A 112 -3.20 -7.42 -5.03
CA ILE A 112 -3.51 -6.06 -4.58
C ILE A 112 -3.30 -5.93 -3.08
N PHE A 113 -3.07 -4.71 -2.64
CA PHE A 113 -3.05 -4.33 -1.23
C PHE A 113 -4.29 -3.51 -0.88
N LEU A 114 -5.17 -4.03 -0.04
CA LEU A 114 -6.36 -3.33 0.43
C LEU A 114 -6.02 -2.53 1.68
N ASN A 115 -6.07 -1.20 1.57
CA ASN A 115 -5.71 -0.25 2.61
C ASN A 115 -6.88 0.69 2.93
N PRO A 116 -7.85 0.28 3.75
CA PRO A 116 -9.03 1.07 4.06
C PRO A 116 -8.79 2.13 5.15
N THR A 117 -7.57 2.67 5.24
CA THR A 117 -7.21 3.64 6.28
C THR A 117 -8.10 4.88 6.23
N LEU A 118 -8.52 5.36 7.40
CA LEU A 118 -9.35 6.56 7.56
C LEU A 118 -8.53 7.81 7.90
N GLN A 119 -7.31 7.63 8.39
CA GLN A 119 -6.37 8.71 8.67
C GLN A 119 -4.95 8.22 8.45
N ASP A 120 -4.23 8.88 7.57
CA ASP A 120 -2.80 8.64 7.37
C ASP A 120 -2.14 9.92 6.82
N VAL A 121 -0.99 10.27 7.37
CA VAL A 121 -0.22 11.44 6.90
C VAL A 121 0.50 11.09 5.60
N LEU A 122 1.10 9.90 5.59
CA LEU A 122 1.74 9.30 4.42
C LEU A 122 1.70 7.78 4.62
N SER A 123 1.07 7.05 3.72
CA SER A 123 0.87 5.62 3.88
C SER A 123 2.14 4.83 3.53
N ASN A 124 2.98 4.53 4.52
CA ASN A 124 4.19 3.71 4.31
C ASN A 124 3.84 2.33 3.76
N VAL A 125 2.77 1.69 4.26
CA VAL A 125 2.33 0.38 3.75
C VAL A 125 1.94 0.42 2.26
N ALA A 126 1.37 1.54 1.79
CA ALA A 126 1.08 1.74 0.38
C ALA A 126 2.35 1.99 -0.45
N LEU A 127 3.35 2.70 0.09
CA LEU A 127 4.67 2.87 -0.53
C LEU A 127 5.39 1.53 -0.66
N GLU A 128 5.42 0.74 0.40
CA GLU A 128 6.06 -0.57 0.45
C GLU A 128 5.41 -1.56 -0.53
N SER A 129 4.06 -1.64 -0.53
CA SER A 129 3.33 -2.50 -1.45
C SER A 129 3.55 -2.09 -2.91
N MET A 130 3.49 -0.79 -3.20
CA MET A 130 3.73 -0.22 -4.53
C MET A 130 5.16 -0.52 -5.01
N ALA A 131 6.16 -0.40 -4.13
CA ALA A 131 7.54 -0.76 -4.43
C ALA A 131 7.70 -2.25 -4.77
N CYS A 132 6.87 -3.12 -4.21
CA CYS A 132 6.79 -4.56 -4.52
C CYS A 132 5.92 -4.90 -5.75
N LYS A 133 5.51 -3.91 -6.57
CA LYS A 133 4.56 -4.07 -7.69
C LYS A 133 3.18 -4.60 -7.26
N THR A 134 2.74 -4.24 -6.07
CA THR A 134 1.41 -4.60 -5.55
C THR A 134 0.58 -3.32 -5.41
N PRO A 135 -0.28 -3.01 -6.39
CA PRO A 135 -1.06 -1.78 -6.37
C PRO A 135 -2.06 -1.77 -5.22
N SER A 136 -2.24 -0.59 -4.62
CA SER A 136 -3.16 -0.41 -3.51
C SER A 136 -4.56 -0.02 -3.98
N VAL A 137 -5.57 -0.57 -3.30
CA VAL A 137 -6.95 -0.05 -3.29
C VAL A 137 -7.17 0.61 -1.93
N THR A 138 -7.46 1.90 -1.92
CA THR A 138 -7.46 2.70 -0.69
C THR A 138 -8.56 3.76 -0.65
N PHE A 139 -8.81 4.34 0.52
CA PHE A 139 -9.65 5.54 0.63
C PHE A 139 -8.85 6.82 0.38
N ARG A 140 -9.55 7.84 -0.13
CA ARG A 140 -9.04 9.23 -0.26
C ARG A 140 -9.00 9.87 1.12
N THR A 141 -7.84 9.81 1.78
CA THR A 141 -7.65 10.36 3.12
C THR A 141 -6.23 10.88 3.31
N GLY A 142 -6.09 11.99 4.05
CA GLY A 142 -4.77 12.58 4.39
C GLY A 142 -3.84 12.70 3.20
N GLY A 143 -2.59 12.23 3.37
CA GLY A 143 -1.58 12.20 2.32
C GLY A 143 -1.60 10.95 1.42
N VAL A 144 -2.57 10.04 1.58
CA VAL A 144 -2.64 8.82 0.76
C VAL A 144 -2.71 9.13 -0.74
N PRO A 145 -3.47 10.15 -1.24
CA PRO A 145 -3.48 10.50 -2.66
C PRO A 145 -2.16 11.05 -3.21
N GLU A 146 -1.22 11.40 -2.35
CA GLU A 146 0.12 11.81 -2.75
C GLU A 146 1.04 10.61 -3.05
N VAL A 147 0.69 9.45 -2.46
CA VAL A 147 1.37 8.17 -2.67
C VAL A 147 0.68 7.37 -3.77
N VAL A 148 -0.63 7.18 -3.62
CA VAL A 148 -1.44 6.38 -4.54
C VAL A 148 -2.15 7.30 -5.52
N LEU A 149 -1.60 7.42 -6.72
CA LEU A 149 -2.17 8.21 -7.80
C LEU A 149 -3.31 7.41 -8.44
N ASP A 150 -4.55 7.89 -8.26
CA ASP A 150 -5.76 7.20 -8.71
C ASP A 150 -5.75 6.91 -10.21
N GLY A 151 -5.97 5.64 -10.58
CA GLY A 151 -5.94 5.15 -11.95
C GLY A 151 -4.54 5.03 -12.58
N ARG A 152 -3.46 5.33 -11.82
CA ARG A 152 -2.07 5.27 -12.28
C ARG A 152 -1.20 4.32 -11.46
N THR A 153 -1.20 4.42 -10.14
CA THR A 153 -0.39 3.58 -9.26
C THR A 153 -1.23 2.73 -8.30
N GLY A 154 -2.54 2.88 -8.34
CA GLY A 154 -3.55 2.20 -7.56
C GLY A 154 -4.93 2.78 -7.84
N LEU A 155 -5.92 2.41 -7.04
CA LEU A 155 -7.29 2.92 -7.14
C LEU A 155 -7.73 3.52 -5.80
N VAL A 156 -8.39 4.70 -5.88
CA VAL A 156 -8.72 5.50 -4.70
C VAL A 156 -10.23 5.76 -4.64
N ALA A 157 -10.90 5.15 -3.67
CA ALA A 157 -12.32 5.39 -3.40
C ALA A 157 -12.52 6.61 -2.46
N PRO A 158 -13.67 7.30 -2.49
CA PRO A 158 -14.02 8.24 -1.46
C PRO A 158 -13.98 7.61 -0.07
N GLN A 159 -13.63 8.39 0.94
CA GLN A 159 -13.53 7.88 2.31
C GLN A 159 -14.87 7.31 2.78
N GLY A 160 -14.86 6.04 3.19
CA GLY A 160 -16.03 5.32 3.67
C GLY A 160 -16.97 4.76 2.58
N ASP A 161 -16.68 5.02 1.30
CA ASP A 161 -17.45 4.45 0.19
C ASP A 161 -17.04 2.98 -0.05
N LEU A 162 -17.76 2.10 0.63
CA LEU A 162 -17.55 0.66 0.59
C LEU A 162 -17.83 0.07 -0.80
N ASP A 163 -18.89 0.54 -1.44
CA ASP A 163 -19.30 0.03 -2.75
C ASP A 163 -18.27 0.33 -3.82
N GLN A 164 -17.74 1.56 -3.83
CA GLN A 164 -16.68 1.94 -4.75
C GLN A 164 -15.36 1.22 -4.44
N MET A 165 -15.01 1.03 -3.16
CA MET A 165 -13.81 0.27 -2.78
C MET A 165 -13.91 -1.19 -3.25
N ALA A 166 -15.04 -1.85 -3.03
CA ALA A 166 -15.28 -3.21 -3.54
C ALA A 166 -15.29 -3.25 -5.08
N GLY A 167 -15.88 -2.25 -5.74
CA GLY A 167 -15.87 -2.08 -7.18
C GLY A 167 -14.45 -1.92 -7.76
N HIS A 168 -13.58 -1.22 -7.06
CA HIS A 168 -12.16 -1.11 -7.42
C HIS A 168 -11.42 -2.45 -7.31
N CYS A 169 -11.64 -3.20 -6.22
CA CYS A 169 -11.11 -4.55 -6.09
C CYS A 169 -11.62 -5.45 -7.23
N GLU A 170 -12.92 -5.46 -7.49
CA GLU A 170 -13.54 -6.23 -8.57
C GLU A 170 -12.95 -5.89 -9.94
N ARG A 171 -12.74 -4.59 -10.21
CA ARG A 171 -12.12 -4.13 -11.46
C ARG A 171 -10.74 -4.73 -11.67
N LEU A 172 -9.91 -4.77 -10.62
CA LEU A 172 -8.55 -5.34 -10.69
C LEU A 172 -8.58 -6.87 -10.76
N ILE A 173 -9.55 -7.54 -10.17
CA ILE A 173 -9.75 -8.99 -10.31
C ILE A 173 -10.09 -9.35 -11.77
N ARG A 174 -10.90 -8.53 -12.45
CA ARG A 174 -11.39 -8.80 -13.80
C ARG A 174 -10.47 -8.30 -14.91
N ASP A 175 -9.68 -7.27 -14.65
CA ASP A 175 -8.81 -6.60 -15.64
C ASP A 175 -7.32 -6.76 -15.27
N GLY A 176 -6.76 -7.92 -15.64
CA GLY A 176 -5.35 -8.20 -15.42
C GLY A 176 -4.40 -7.24 -16.17
N LYS A 177 -4.84 -6.63 -17.27
CA LYS A 177 -4.01 -5.63 -17.99
C LYS A 177 -3.90 -4.35 -17.18
N LEU A 178 -5.02 -3.88 -16.63
CA LEU A 178 -5.03 -2.72 -15.74
C LEU A 178 -4.19 -3.00 -14.49
N LEU A 179 -4.37 -4.19 -13.87
CA LEU A 179 -3.59 -4.60 -12.70
C LEU A 179 -2.08 -4.50 -12.96
N LEU A 180 -1.60 -5.07 -14.06
CA LEU A 180 -0.19 -5.05 -14.44
C LEU A 180 0.30 -3.63 -14.75
N ALA A 181 -0.51 -2.81 -15.40
CA ALA A 181 -0.16 -1.42 -15.71
C ALA A 181 0.01 -0.59 -14.42
N LEU A 182 -0.93 -0.71 -13.47
CA LEU A 182 -0.84 -0.03 -12.16
C LEU A 182 0.36 -0.52 -11.34
N ALA A 183 0.66 -1.81 -11.39
CA ALA A 183 1.81 -2.41 -10.70
C ALA A 183 3.13 -1.87 -11.24
N GLU A 184 3.28 -1.79 -12.55
CA GLU A 184 4.50 -1.27 -13.19
C GLU A 184 4.67 0.23 -12.94
N GLU A 185 3.63 1.03 -13.18
CA GLU A 185 3.69 2.47 -12.95
C GLU A 185 3.88 2.80 -11.47
N GLY A 186 3.29 2.00 -10.57
CA GLY A 186 3.48 2.11 -9.13
C GLY A 186 4.94 1.91 -8.73
N ARG A 187 5.59 0.86 -9.21
CA ARG A 187 7.01 0.60 -8.95
C ARG A 187 7.89 1.75 -9.42
N GLN A 188 7.69 2.21 -10.66
CA GLN A 188 8.44 3.35 -11.20
C GLN A 188 8.23 4.61 -10.38
N HIS A 189 7.00 4.88 -9.94
CA HIS A 189 6.70 6.03 -9.09
C HIS A 189 7.40 5.94 -7.73
N ALA A 190 7.43 4.76 -7.11
CA ALA A 190 8.17 4.53 -5.86
C ALA A 190 9.66 4.83 -6.02
N GLU A 191 10.29 4.32 -7.08
CA GLU A 191 11.72 4.53 -7.37
C GLU A 191 12.05 5.99 -7.65
N GLN A 192 11.25 6.67 -8.48
CA GLN A 192 11.53 8.01 -8.96
C GLN A 192 11.15 9.11 -7.98
N THR A 193 10.27 8.81 -7.01
CA THR A 193 9.73 9.85 -6.12
C THR A 193 10.10 9.65 -4.66
N PHE A 194 10.17 8.40 -4.20
CA PHE A 194 10.26 8.06 -2.78
C PHE A 194 11.49 7.22 -2.40
N SER A 195 12.35 6.84 -3.35
CA SER A 195 13.56 6.08 -3.02
C SER A 195 14.52 6.89 -2.13
N TYR A 196 15.33 6.19 -1.33
CA TYR A 196 16.33 6.84 -0.47
C TYR A 196 17.23 7.84 -1.22
N PRO A 197 17.80 7.51 -2.42
CA PRO A 197 18.64 8.47 -3.15
C PRO A 197 17.89 9.74 -3.53
N VAL A 198 16.62 9.62 -3.97
CA VAL A 198 15.81 10.77 -4.38
C VAL A 198 15.49 11.67 -3.19
N ILE A 199 15.07 11.09 -2.07
CA ILE A 199 14.71 11.85 -0.87
C ILE A 199 15.96 12.48 -0.24
N ALA A 200 17.10 11.77 -0.20
CA ALA A 200 18.36 12.31 0.28
C ALA A 200 18.83 13.51 -0.57
N ALA A 201 18.72 13.42 -1.89
CA ALA A 201 19.06 14.53 -2.80
C ALA A 201 18.17 15.76 -2.54
N ARG A 202 16.86 15.58 -2.28
CA ARG A 202 15.95 16.69 -1.94
C ARG A 202 16.35 17.38 -0.63
N HIS A 203 16.73 16.61 0.41
CA HIS A 203 17.21 17.17 1.68
C HIS A 203 18.52 17.94 1.47
N ALA A 204 19.49 17.36 0.75
CA ALA A 204 20.76 18.01 0.47
C ALA A 204 20.56 19.35 -0.26
N ALA A 205 19.71 19.38 -1.30
CA ALA A 205 19.40 20.59 -2.04
C ALA A 205 18.76 21.67 -1.15
N LEU A 206 17.82 21.27 -0.27
CA LEU A 206 17.19 22.20 0.67
C LEU A 206 18.19 22.78 1.67
N TYR A 207 19.10 21.96 2.22
CA TYR A 207 20.16 22.43 3.13
C TYR A 207 21.12 23.39 2.44
N GLU A 208 21.56 23.08 1.22
CA GLU A 208 22.43 23.99 0.45
C GLU A 208 21.74 25.32 0.12
N GLU A 209 20.47 25.30 -0.23
CA GLU A 209 19.69 26.51 -0.49
C GLU A 209 19.60 27.37 0.78
N THR A 210 19.21 26.77 1.91
CA THR A 210 19.09 27.46 3.20
C THR A 210 20.40 28.07 3.65
N LEU A 211 21.52 27.36 3.48
CA LEU A 211 22.86 27.89 3.80
C LEU A 211 23.26 29.06 2.91
N ARG A 212 22.88 29.03 1.62
CA ARG A 212 23.13 30.14 0.69
C ARG A 212 22.32 31.38 1.06
N GLU A 213 21.05 31.21 1.43
CA GLU A 213 20.19 32.30 1.89
C GLU A 213 20.76 32.94 3.18
N TYR A 214 21.08 32.14 4.19
CA TYR A 214 21.65 32.60 5.45
C TYR A 214 22.93 33.41 5.25
N ARG A 215 23.85 33.00 4.34
CA ARG A 215 25.10 33.72 4.03
C ARG A 215 24.90 35.03 3.29
N ARG A 216 23.74 35.26 2.69
CA ARG A 216 23.42 36.52 1.98
C ARG A 216 22.78 37.56 2.88
N GLU A 217 22.18 37.12 4.00
CA GLU A 217 21.48 38.00 4.94
C GLU A 217 22.40 38.43 6.10
N GLY A 218 23.53 37.82 6.33
CA GLY A 218 24.55 38.15 7.32
C GLY A 218 25.79 38.80 6.70
#